data_8655c787402e5cdd5c1efb2b8176ae7b
#
_entry.id   8655c787402e5cdd5c1efb2b8176ae7b
#
_cell.length_a   1.000
_cell.length_b   1.000
_cell.length_c   1.000
_cell.angle_alpha   90.00
_cell.angle_beta   90.00
_cell.angle_gamma   90.00
#
_symmetry.space_group_name_H-M   'P 1'
#
loop_
_entity.id
_entity.type
_entity.pdbx_description
1 polymer ?
#
loop_
_entity_poly.entity_id
_entity_poly.type
_entity_poly.pdbx_seq_one_letter_code
_entity_poly.pdbx_strand_id
1 'polypeptide(L)'
;EPSYEGLDFVIMIAISKIDDEKKFRKDMYKSKRKPIDEIWIGEPIKEISDIVRFAPSACNTQPWIVEHADSTLKVYRYKKQGKRGIMPADKVTFYNQIDIGIFLCFLDLCLQHEAIPYETQLYTDTGLDHEKTMNAVYKM
;
A
#
# COMPACT_ATOMS: atom_id res chain seq x y z
N GLU A 1 18.55 14.57 13.91
CA GLU A 1 17.15 14.39 13.46
C GLU A 1 16.25 14.33 14.70
N PRO A 2 15.03 14.86 14.64
CA PRO A 2 14.13 14.81 15.79
C PRO A 2 13.72 13.36 16.06
N SER A 3 13.91 12.88 17.28
CA SER A 3 13.43 11.59 17.75
C SER A 3 12.49 11.78 18.93
N TYR A 4 11.56 10.89 19.12
CA TYR A 4 10.66 10.85 20.26
C TYR A 4 10.63 9.44 20.82
N GLU A 5 11.00 9.28 22.09
CA GLU A 5 11.04 7.98 22.80
C GLU A 5 11.79 6.87 22.03
N GLY A 6 12.89 7.23 21.37
CA GLY A 6 13.71 6.28 20.59
C GLY A 6 13.16 5.94 19.21
N LEU A 7 12.09 6.61 18.78
CA LEU A 7 11.54 6.47 17.43
C LEU A 7 12.08 7.57 16.51
N ASP A 8 12.50 7.18 15.33
CA ASP A 8 12.94 8.11 14.30
C ASP A 8 11.74 8.78 13.62
N PHE A 9 11.90 10.06 13.27
CA PHE A 9 10.89 10.78 12.51
C PHE A 9 10.85 10.28 11.06
N VAL A 10 9.68 9.82 10.62
CA VAL A 10 9.45 9.38 9.24
C VAL A 10 8.54 10.33 8.48
N ILE A 11 7.39 10.69 9.06
CA ILE A 11 6.39 11.55 8.42
C ILE A 11 5.58 12.32 9.45
N MET A 12 5.15 13.52 9.08
CA MET A 12 4.21 14.33 9.85
C MET A 12 2.87 14.38 9.14
N ILE A 13 1.79 14.08 9.85
CA ILE A 13 0.43 14.19 9.35
C ILE A 13 -0.28 15.29 10.13
N ALA A 14 -0.72 16.33 9.41
CA ALA A 14 -1.57 17.36 9.97
C ALA A 14 -3.04 16.96 9.86
N ILE A 15 -3.74 16.97 10.99
CA ILE A 15 -5.17 16.65 11.05
C ILE A 15 -5.90 17.89 11.51
N SER A 16 -6.97 18.28 10.82
CA SER A 16 -7.83 19.38 11.20
C SER A 16 -9.31 19.06 10.96
N LYS A 17 -10.18 19.67 11.74
CA LYS A 17 -11.62 19.66 11.48
C LYS A 17 -11.92 20.67 10.37
N ILE A 18 -12.71 20.27 9.39
CA ILE A 18 -13.15 21.11 8.27
C ILE A 18 -14.67 21.24 8.35
N ASP A 19 -15.18 22.48 8.35
CA ASP A 19 -16.62 22.75 8.41
C ASP A 19 -17.29 22.69 7.02
N ASP A 20 -16.50 22.81 5.94
CA ASP A 20 -17.00 22.77 4.57
C ASP A 20 -16.89 21.37 3.98
N GLU A 21 -18.00 20.63 3.98
CA GLU A 21 -18.08 19.28 3.41
C GLU A 21 -17.69 19.19 1.93
N LYS A 22 -17.78 20.29 1.16
CA LYS A 22 -17.39 20.31 -0.25
C LYS A 22 -15.90 20.06 -0.45
N LYS A 23 -15.09 20.29 0.57
CA LYS A 23 -13.63 20.04 0.55
C LYS A 23 -13.27 18.57 0.74
N PHE A 24 -14.21 17.72 1.18
CA PHE A 24 -13.96 16.30 1.31
C PHE A 24 -14.18 15.58 -0.02
N ARG A 25 -13.31 14.63 -0.29
CA ARG A 25 -13.54 13.67 -1.36
C ARG A 25 -14.62 12.68 -0.89
N LYS A 26 -15.83 12.81 -1.42
CA LYS A 26 -16.97 11.94 -1.09
C LYS A 26 -16.92 10.58 -1.80
N ASP A 27 -16.15 10.47 -2.86
CA ASP A 27 -16.11 9.28 -3.71
C ASP A 27 -14.65 8.88 -4.01
N MET A 28 -14.21 7.81 -3.36
CA MET A 28 -12.87 7.25 -3.55
C MET A 28 -12.69 6.66 -4.95
N TYR A 29 -13.77 6.17 -5.59
CA TYR A 29 -13.72 5.55 -6.90
C TYR A 29 -13.40 6.52 -8.05
N LYS A 30 -13.46 7.82 -7.81
CA LYS A 30 -12.95 8.84 -8.75
C LYS A 30 -11.44 8.87 -8.86
N SER A 31 -10.72 8.24 -7.94
CA SER A 31 -9.27 8.15 -8.03
C SER A 31 -8.86 7.18 -9.12
N LYS A 32 -7.96 7.60 -10.01
CA LYS A 32 -7.37 6.69 -11.00
C LYS A 32 -6.55 5.63 -10.27
N ARG A 33 -6.90 4.38 -10.46
CA ARG A 33 -6.19 3.22 -9.92
C ARG A 33 -5.92 2.23 -11.04
N LYS A 34 -4.84 1.46 -10.87
CA LYS A 34 -4.55 0.33 -11.75
C LYS A 34 -5.71 -0.65 -11.74
N PRO A 35 -6.02 -1.30 -12.86
CA PRO A 35 -6.94 -2.43 -12.88
C PRO A 35 -6.50 -3.52 -11.90
N ILE A 36 -7.45 -4.31 -11.42
CA ILE A 36 -7.15 -5.33 -10.40
C ILE A 36 -6.19 -6.39 -10.93
N ASP A 37 -6.30 -6.78 -12.17
CA ASP A 37 -5.46 -7.75 -12.86
C ASP A 37 -4.00 -7.30 -13.05
N GLU A 38 -3.72 -5.99 -12.95
CA GLU A 38 -2.35 -5.48 -12.93
C GLU A 38 -1.67 -5.58 -11.56
N ILE A 39 -2.43 -5.68 -10.48
CA ILE A 39 -1.92 -5.61 -9.11
C ILE A 39 -2.24 -6.85 -8.28
N TRP A 40 -3.10 -7.72 -8.77
CA TRP A 40 -3.53 -8.94 -8.08
C TRP A 40 -3.43 -10.13 -9.02
N ILE A 41 -2.57 -11.08 -8.70
CA ILE A 41 -2.31 -12.30 -9.45
C ILE A 41 -3.00 -13.45 -8.70
N GLY A 42 -3.78 -14.26 -9.42
CA GLY A 42 -4.63 -15.30 -8.85
C GLY A 42 -6.05 -14.81 -8.60
N GLU A 43 -6.85 -15.59 -7.87
CA GLU A 43 -8.27 -15.27 -7.64
C GLU A 43 -8.41 -14.06 -6.70
N PRO A 44 -9.07 -12.97 -7.10
CA PRO A 44 -9.31 -11.85 -6.21
C PRO A 44 -10.25 -12.23 -5.06
N ILE A 45 -9.99 -11.74 -3.86
CA ILE A 45 -10.97 -11.74 -2.77
C ILE A 45 -11.79 -10.47 -2.95
N LYS A 46 -12.97 -10.58 -3.56
CA LYS A 46 -13.73 -9.47 -4.13
C LYS A 46 -13.92 -8.30 -3.16
N GLU A 47 -14.39 -8.56 -1.98
CA GLU A 47 -14.68 -7.53 -0.95
C GLU A 47 -13.41 -6.82 -0.47
N ILE A 48 -12.26 -7.49 -0.55
CA ILE A 48 -10.96 -6.97 -0.11
C ILE A 48 -10.23 -6.32 -1.26
N SER A 49 -10.04 -7.04 -2.37
CA SER A 49 -9.23 -6.58 -3.51
C SER A 49 -9.78 -5.30 -4.14
N ASP A 50 -11.11 -5.17 -4.20
CA ASP A 50 -11.80 -3.99 -4.75
C ASP A 50 -11.62 -2.75 -3.87
N ILE A 51 -11.41 -2.90 -2.56
CA ILE A 51 -11.19 -1.80 -1.64
C ILE A 51 -9.70 -1.48 -1.49
N VAL A 52 -8.86 -2.50 -1.24
CA VAL A 52 -7.44 -2.29 -0.94
C VAL A 52 -6.67 -1.66 -2.10
N ARG A 53 -7.09 -1.90 -3.34
CA ARG A 53 -6.49 -1.25 -4.52
C ARG A 53 -6.60 0.28 -4.50
N PHE A 54 -7.49 0.86 -3.67
CA PHE A 54 -7.63 2.30 -3.51
C PHE A 54 -6.67 2.89 -2.46
N ALA A 55 -5.82 2.09 -1.83
CA ALA A 55 -4.79 2.59 -0.94
C ALA A 55 -4.03 3.76 -1.59
N PRO A 56 -3.78 4.85 -0.87
CA PRO A 56 -3.03 5.97 -1.41
C PRO A 56 -1.55 5.64 -1.56
N SER A 57 -0.90 6.27 -2.53
CA SER A 57 0.55 6.17 -2.73
C SER A 57 1.13 7.47 -3.23
N ALA A 58 2.38 7.72 -2.93
CA ALA A 58 3.11 8.89 -3.39
C ALA A 58 3.09 8.96 -4.92
N CYS A 59 2.74 10.14 -5.47
CA CYS A 59 2.56 10.34 -6.92
C CYS A 59 1.67 9.30 -7.61
N ASN A 60 0.80 8.64 -6.86
CA ASN A 60 -0.09 7.56 -7.34
C ASN A 60 0.68 6.42 -8.05
N THR A 61 1.86 6.08 -7.54
CA THR A 61 2.73 5.04 -8.12
C THR A 61 2.15 3.64 -8.01
N GLN A 62 1.39 3.37 -6.93
CA GLN A 62 0.75 2.07 -6.65
C GLN A 62 1.77 0.92 -6.80
N PRO A 63 2.81 0.89 -5.94
CA PRO A 63 3.98 0.04 -6.14
C PRO A 63 3.79 -1.39 -5.62
N TRP A 64 2.60 -1.88 -5.50
CA TRP A 64 2.27 -3.19 -4.95
C TRP A 64 1.83 -4.19 -5.99
N ILE A 65 2.15 -5.44 -5.73
CA ILE A 65 1.57 -6.62 -6.37
C ILE A 65 1.21 -7.61 -5.27
N VAL A 66 0.03 -8.18 -5.35
CA VAL A 66 -0.43 -9.30 -4.51
C VAL A 66 -0.46 -10.56 -5.34
N GLU A 67 0.09 -11.63 -4.83
CA GLU A 67 -0.09 -12.97 -5.36
C GLU A 67 -0.97 -13.76 -4.41
N HIS A 68 -2.09 -14.25 -4.89
CA HIS A 68 -3.02 -15.09 -4.14
C HIS A 68 -2.98 -16.52 -4.71
N ALA A 69 -2.58 -17.45 -3.88
CA ALA A 69 -2.61 -18.87 -4.20
C ALA A 69 -3.04 -19.65 -2.95
N ASP A 70 -3.98 -20.55 -3.13
CA ASP A 70 -4.62 -21.30 -2.06
C ASP A 70 -5.16 -20.36 -0.95
N SER A 71 -4.71 -20.53 0.28
CA SER A 71 -5.06 -19.64 1.40
C SER A 71 -3.92 -18.67 1.75
N THR A 72 -3.13 -18.25 0.77
CA THR A 72 -1.94 -17.41 1.02
C THR A 72 -1.92 -16.20 0.11
N LEU A 73 -1.78 -15.01 0.73
CA LEU A 73 -1.46 -13.79 0.01
C LEU A 73 0.01 -13.45 0.23
N LYS A 74 0.73 -13.18 -0.86
CA LYS A 74 2.09 -12.65 -0.84
C LYS A 74 2.08 -11.23 -1.38
N VAL A 75 2.53 -10.28 -0.60
CA VAL A 75 2.55 -8.87 -0.98
C VAL A 75 3.97 -8.44 -1.29
N TYR A 76 4.14 -7.80 -2.44
CA TYR A 76 5.43 -7.36 -2.92
C TYR A 76 5.42 -5.87 -3.23
N ARG A 77 6.53 -5.20 -2.97
CA ARG A 77 6.86 -3.94 -3.60
C ARG A 77 7.38 -4.23 -5.01
N TYR A 78 6.76 -3.59 -6.00
CA TYR A 78 7.16 -3.68 -7.39
C TYR A 78 7.71 -2.35 -7.88
N LYS A 79 8.93 -2.38 -8.41
CA LYS A 79 9.53 -1.21 -9.03
C LYS A 79 9.02 -1.06 -10.46
N LYS A 80 8.12 -0.13 -10.67
CA LYS A 80 7.67 0.22 -12.02
C LYS A 80 8.70 1.13 -12.68
N GLN A 81 9.15 0.75 -13.87
CA GLN A 81 9.88 1.65 -14.76
C GLN A 81 8.92 2.68 -15.36
N GLY A 82 9.38 3.92 -15.58
CA GLY A 82 8.62 4.94 -16.28
C GLY A 82 8.39 6.24 -15.49
N LYS A 83 7.43 7.04 -15.95
CA LYS A 83 7.13 8.36 -15.41
C LYS A 83 6.61 8.27 -13.96
N ARG A 84 7.23 9.04 -13.06
CA ARG A 84 7.00 9.04 -11.62
C ARG A 84 6.44 10.38 -11.10
N GLY A 85 5.79 11.14 -11.98
CA GLY A 85 5.34 12.48 -11.65
C GLY A 85 6.51 13.40 -11.32
N ILE A 86 6.40 14.15 -10.22
CA ILE A 86 7.44 15.09 -9.74
C ILE A 86 8.46 14.42 -8.79
N MET A 87 8.33 13.12 -8.52
CA MET A 87 9.18 12.42 -7.57
C MET A 87 10.59 12.22 -8.13
N PRO A 88 11.65 12.66 -7.42
CA PRO A 88 13.04 12.39 -7.80
C PRO A 88 13.32 10.89 -7.86
N ALA A 89 14.09 10.46 -8.84
CA ALA A 89 14.34 9.03 -9.08
C ALA A 89 15.03 8.33 -7.90
N ASP A 90 15.93 9.02 -7.22
CA ASP A 90 16.66 8.53 -6.04
C ASP A 90 15.79 8.39 -4.78
N LYS A 91 14.61 9.01 -4.77
CA LYS A 91 13.66 8.96 -3.64
C LYS A 91 12.51 7.97 -3.84
N VAL A 92 12.34 7.43 -5.04
CA VAL A 92 11.19 6.57 -5.37
C VAL A 92 11.11 5.37 -4.45
N THR A 93 12.23 4.66 -4.24
CA THR A 93 12.26 3.46 -3.40
C THR A 93 11.85 3.77 -1.97
N PHE A 94 12.36 4.86 -1.39
CA PHE A 94 12.01 5.31 -0.05
C PHE A 94 10.49 5.55 0.09
N TYR A 95 9.89 6.32 -0.81
CA TYR A 95 8.44 6.57 -0.76
C TYR A 95 7.63 5.31 -1.02
N ASN A 96 8.08 4.44 -1.92
CA ASN A 96 7.38 3.19 -2.21
C ASN A 96 7.40 2.21 -1.02
N GLN A 97 8.43 2.25 -0.16
CA GLN A 97 8.43 1.49 1.11
C GLN A 97 7.32 1.97 2.05
N ILE A 98 7.13 3.29 2.15
CA ILE A 98 6.02 3.88 2.93
C ILE A 98 4.67 3.49 2.31
N ASP A 99 4.55 3.58 0.99
CA ASP A 99 3.34 3.22 0.26
C ASP A 99 2.93 1.75 0.50
N ILE A 100 3.91 0.84 0.57
CA ILE A 100 3.65 -0.57 0.93
C ILE A 100 3.10 -0.69 2.35
N GLY A 101 3.68 0.03 3.32
CA GLY A 101 3.15 0.05 4.69
C GLY A 101 1.69 0.50 4.75
N ILE A 102 1.33 1.53 3.98
CA ILE A 102 -0.06 1.99 3.85
C ILE A 102 -0.94 0.90 3.22
N PHE A 103 -0.47 0.24 2.17
CA PHE A 103 -1.21 -0.84 1.52
C PHE A 103 -1.47 -2.01 2.48
N LEU A 104 -0.45 -2.44 3.24
CA LEU A 104 -0.58 -3.51 4.23
C LEU A 104 -1.58 -3.14 5.32
N CYS A 105 -1.57 -1.90 5.82
CA CYS A 105 -2.56 -1.41 6.78
C CYS A 105 -3.99 -1.50 6.21
N PHE A 106 -4.20 -1.11 4.95
CA PHE A 106 -5.51 -1.26 4.29
C PHE A 106 -5.92 -2.73 4.16
N LEU A 107 -4.97 -3.61 3.81
CA LEU A 107 -5.23 -5.04 3.69
C LEU A 107 -5.63 -5.65 5.05
N ASP A 108 -4.90 -5.34 6.11
CA ASP A 108 -5.21 -5.77 7.48
C ASP A 108 -6.61 -5.32 7.91
N LEU A 109 -6.95 -4.06 7.67
CA LEU A 109 -8.28 -3.53 8.01
C LEU A 109 -9.40 -4.22 7.22
N CYS A 110 -9.18 -4.52 5.94
CA CYS A 110 -10.15 -5.24 5.11
C CYS A 110 -10.32 -6.69 5.59
N LEU A 111 -9.22 -7.41 5.86
CA LEU A 111 -9.28 -8.78 6.38
C LEU A 111 -10.01 -8.85 7.73
N GLN A 112 -9.72 -7.91 8.64
CA GLN A 112 -10.40 -7.81 9.93
C GLN A 112 -11.90 -7.49 9.78
N HIS A 113 -12.25 -6.58 8.87
CA HIS A 113 -13.64 -6.22 8.60
C HIS A 113 -14.45 -7.41 8.11
N GLU A 114 -13.90 -8.20 7.22
CA GLU A 114 -14.52 -9.42 6.68
C GLU A 114 -14.41 -10.62 7.64
N ALA A 115 -13.86 -10.42 8.85
CA ALA A 115 -13.65 -11.46 9.85
C ALA A 115 -12.88 -12.69 9.31
N ILE A 116 -11.96 -12.48 8.38
CA ILE A 116 -11.08 -13.53 7.84
C ILE A 116 -9.90 -13.67 8.80
N PRO A 117 -9.72 -14.85 9.44
CA PRO A 117 -8.57 -15.09 10.31
C PRO A 117 -7.31 -15.21 9.45
N TYR A 118 -6.21 -14.64 9.92
CA TYR A 118 -4.92 -14.72 9.23
C TYR A 118 -3.74 -14.63 10.18
N GLU A 119 -2.64 -15.22 9.75
CA GLU A 119 -1.31 -15.02 10.34
C GLU A 119 -0.46 -14.22 9.35
N THR A 120 0.25 -13.20 9.85
CA THR A 120 1.09 -12.35 9.01
C THR A 120 2.56 -12.53 9.34
N GLN A 121 3.38 -12.71 8.31
CA GLN A 121 4.81 -12.62 8.39
C GLN A 121 5.30 -11.44 7.55
N LEU A 122 5.96 -10.47 8.21
CA LEU A 122 6.56 -9.31 7.57
C LEU A 122 8.02 -9.58 7.21
N TYR A 123 8.47 -9.00 6.11
CA TYR A 123 9.85 -9.08 5.64
C TYR A 123 10.45 -7.67 5.53
N THR A 124 11.70 -7.53 5.97
CA THR A 124 12.41 -6.25 5.88
C THR A 124 12.70 -5.90 4.43
N ASP A 125 12.20 -4.77 3.99
CA ASP A 125 12.56 -4.18 2.71
C ASP A 125 13.81 -3.32 2.90
N THR A 126 14.94 -3.81 2.43
CA THR A 126 16.25 -3.11 2.55
C THR A 126 16.38 -1.90 1.62
N GLY A 127 15.33 -1.59 0.84
CA GLY A 127 15.35 -0.48 -0.12
C GLY A 127 16.22 -0.74 -1.34
N LEU A 128 16.69 -1.97 -1.52
CA LEU A 128 17.44 -2.34 -2.72
C LEU A 128 16.56 -2.24 -3.97
N ASP A 129 17.19 -1.92 -5.07
CA ASP A 129 16.52 -1.60 -6.32
C ASP A 129 16.20 -2.86 -7.14
N HIS A 130 15.56 -3.84 -6.48
CA HIS A 130 15.03 -5.03 -7.13
C HIS A 130 13.72 -4.73 -7.84
N GLU A 131 13.46 -5.42 -8.95
CA GLU A 131 12.20 -5.30 -9.67
C GLU A 131 11.01 -5.69 -8.79
N LYS A 132 11.17 -6.70 -7.94
CA LYS A 132 10.15 -7.24 -7.04
C LYS A 132 10.77 -7.60 -5.70
N THR A 133 10.24 -7.05 -4.61
CA THR A 133 10.71 -7.28 -3.24
C THR A 133 9.53 -7.75 -2.38
N MET A 134 9.63 -8.91 -1.75
CA MET A 134 8.59 -9.42 -0.86
C MET A 134 8.56 -8.62 0.45
N ASN A 135 7.37 -8.20 0.87
CA ASN A 135 7.16 -7.41 2.08
C ASN A 135 6.30 -8.12 3.12
N ALA A 136 5.35 -8.94 2.70
CA ALA A 136 4.50 -9.67 3.63
C ALA A 136 3.96 -10.97 3.04
N VAL A 137 3.68 -11.93 3.92
CA VAL A 137 2.92 -13.14 3.62
C VAL A 137 1.78 -13.25 4.64
N TYR A 138 0.57 -13.42 4.14
CA TYR A 138 -0.65 -13.66 4.92
C TYR A 138 -1.09 -15.10 4.66
N LYS A 139 -1.29 -15.87 5.72
CA LYS A 139 -1.87 -17.22 5.69
C LYS A 139 -3.25 -17.14 6.30
N MET A 140 -4.26 -17.42 5.52
CA MET A 140 -5.68 -17.38 5.92
C MET A 140 -6.20 -18.78 6.26
#